data_d57276c8221bdceb391485adc339b5d8
#
_entry.id   d57276c8221bdceb391485adc339b5d8
#
_cell.length_a   1.000
_cell.length_b   1.000
_cell.length_c   1.000
_cell.angle_alpha   90.00
_cell.angle_beta   90.00
_cell.angle_gamma   90.00
#
_symmetry.space_group_name_H-M   'P 1'
#
loop_
_entity.id
_entity.type
_entity.pdbx_description
1 polymer ?
#
loop_
_entity_poly.entity_id
_entity_poly.type
_entity_poly.pdbx_seq_one_letter_code
_entity_poly.pdbx_strand_id
1 'polypeptide(L)'
;MEFTHLHVHTEYSLLDGSNKIKEYVARVKELGMDSAAITDHGVMYGVIDFYRAAREAGINPILGCEVYVAPGSRFDREVGSGDDRYYHLVLLAENNQGYSNLMKIVSKAFVEGFYYKPRVDLELLEKYHEGIIALSACLAGEVARYLARGMYEDAKIAALRYQDIFGKGNFFLELQDHGIPEQQTVNQQLLRMHRETGIDLVATNDVHYTMAEDAEPHDVLLCLQTQKKLSDENRMRYEGGQYYVKSPEEMARLFPYALEALENTHRIAERCHVEIEFGVTKLPKYDVPDGLTSWEYLNKLCHEGLEQRYHPVTEELKKRLDYELSTIKNMRSEE
;
A
#
# COMPACT_ATOMS: atom_id res chain seq x y z
N MET A 1 -7.21 -6.11 25.74
CA MET A 1 -6.72 -4.89 25.11
C MET A 1 -6.97 -5.02 23.63
N GLU A 2 -7.58 -4.03 23.01
CA GLU A 2 -7.82 -4.00 21.58
C GLU A 2 -6.54 -3.54 20.86
N PHE A 3 -6.14 -4.26 19.82
CA PHE A 3 -4.92 -4.03 19.06
C PHE A 3 -5.13 -4.50 17.61
N THR A 4 -4.53 -3.81 16.66
CA THR A 4 -4.56 -4.15 15.24
C THR A 4 -3.18 -4.01 14.62
N HIS A 5 -2.70 -5.01 13.89
CA HIS A 5 -1.49 -4.89 13.08
C HIS A 5 -1.73 -3.95 11.90
N LEU A 6 -1.07 -2.77 11.91
CA LEU A 6 -1.21 -1.73 10.87
C LEU A 6 -0.06 -1.69 9.87
N HIS A 7 1.05 -2.40 10.13
CA HIS A 7 2.22 -2.45 9.27
C HIS A 7 2.55 -3.93 8.99
N VAL A 8 2.17 -4.40 7.80
CA VAL A 8 2.18 -5.83 7.45
C VAL A 8 2.55 -6.02 5.98
N HIS A 9 3.52 -6.88 5.73
CA HIS A 9 4.00 -7.27 4.41
C HIS A 9 3.53 -8.68 4.08
N THR A 10 2.86 -8.83 2.94
CA THR A 10 2.38 -10.13 2.44
C THR A 10 3.34 -10.73 1.41
N GLU A 11 2.96 -11.88 0.85
CA GLU A 11 3.66 -12.49 -0.29
C GLU A 11 3.78 -11.56 -1.52
N TYR A 12 3.04 -10.45 -1.55
CA TYR A 12 3.12 -9.43 -2.60
C TYR A 12 4.19 -8.35 -2.34
N SER A 13 4.81 -8.32 -1.14
CA SER A 13 6.11 -7.69 -0.92
C SER A 13 7.19 -8.64 -1.43
N LEU A 14 7.33 -8.74 -2.76
CA LEU A 14 8.04 -9.79 -3.47
C LEU A 14 9.47 -10.01 -2.95
N LEU A 15 9.79 -11.27 -2.61
CA LEU A 15 11.06 -11.71 -2.06
C LEU A 15 11.44 -11.08 -0.71
N ASP A 16 10.47 -10.48 -0.01
CA ASP A 16 10.65 -9.89 1.32
C ASP A 16 9.58 -10.38 2.29
N GLY A 17 8.29 -10.10 2.05
CA GLY A 17 7.20 -10.67 2.84
C GLY A 17 6.90 -12.12 2.47
N SER A 18 6.54 -12.93 3.46
CA SER A 18 6.13 -14.34 3.27
C SER A 18 4.77 -14.67 3.87
N ASN A 19 4.03 -13.68 4.38
CA ASN A 19 2.65 -13.87 4.84
C ASN A 19 1.76 -14.22 3.64
N LYS A 20 1.28 -15.44 3.57
CA LYS A 20 0.21 -15.78 2.65
C LYS A 20 -1.10 -15.20 3.17
N ILE A 21 -1.80 -14.46 2.35
CA ILE A 21 -2.99 -13.67 2.74
C ILE A 21 -3.99 -14.48 3.57
N LYS A 22 -4.36 -15.70 3.13
CA LYS A 22 -5.33 -16.51 3.84
C LYS A 22 -4.83 -17.01 5.20
N GLU A 23 -3.56 -17.37 5.29
CA GLU A 23 -2.92 -17.81 6.54
C GLU A 23 -2.81 -16.65 7.53
N TYR A 24 -2.40 -15.46 7.03
CA TYR A 24 -2.36 -14.24 7.81
C TYR A 24 -3.72 -13.85 8.41
N VAL A 25 -4.76 -13.79 7.57
CA VAL A 25 -6.13 -13.47 8.02
C VAL A 25 -6.66 -14.50 9.03
N ALA A 26 -6.39 -15.79 8.80
CA ALA A 26 -6.76 -16.85 9.73
C ALA A 26 -6.05 -16.68 11.08
N ARG A 27 -4.75 -16.32 11.07
CA ARG A 27 -3.97 -16.08 12.29
C ARG A 27 -4.48 -14.87 13.07
N VAL A 28 -4.79 -13.77 12.40
CA VAL A 28 -5.39 -12.57 13.01
C VAL A 28 -6.69 -12.95 13.75
N LYS A 29 -7.55 -13.72 13.09
CA LYS A 29 -8.82 -14.19 13.69
C LYS A 29 -8.59 -15.14 14.88
N GLU A 30 -7.66 -16.08 14.77
CA GLU A 30 -7.27 -17.00 15.84
C GLU A 30 -6.82 -16.26 17.10
N LEU A 31 -6.08 -15.17 16.94
CA LEU A 31 -5.58 -14.31 18.01
C LEU A 31 -6.66 -13.35 18.57
N GLY A 32 -7.90 -13.41 18.07
CA GLY A 32 -9.03 -12.65 18.58
C GLY A 32 -9.06 -11.18 18.11
N MET A 33 -8.26 -10.80 17.11
CA MET A 33 -8.32 -9.48 16.49
C MET A 33 -9.46 -9.43 15.46
N ASP A 34 -10.11 -8.28 15.34
CA ASP A 34 -11.26 -8.04 14.43
C ASP A 34 -10.89 -7.26 13.17
N SER A 35 -9.67 -6.79 13.09
CA SER A 35 -9.18 -5.92 12.03
C SER A 35 -7.75 -6.30 11.65
N ALA A 36 -7.38 -6.08 10.40
CA ALA A 36 -6.03 -6.33 9.88
C ALA A 36 -5.70 -5.40 8.73
N ALA A 37 -4.43 -5.05 8.58
CA ALA A 37 -3.96 -4.23 7.46
C ALA A 37 -3.11 -5.02 6.48
N ILE A 38 -3.04 -4.51 5.24
CA ILE A 38 -2.04 -4.85 4.22
C ILE A 38 -1.30 -3.57 3.85
N THR A 39 0.03 -3.59 3.92
CA THR A 39 0.89 -2.43 3.63
C THR A 39 2.16 -2.84 2.88
N ASP A 40 2.01 -3.58 1.80
CA ASP A 40 3.12 -4.09 1.00
C ASP A 40 4.05 -2.99 0.47
N HIS A 41 5.30 -3.32 0.23
CA HIS A 41 6.36 -2.41 -0.24
C HIS A 41 6.06 -1.83 -1.63
N GLY A 42 5.60 -0.58 -1.68
CA GLY A 42 5.43 0.21 -2.90
C GLY A 42 4.38 -0.31 -3.87
N VAL A 43 3.56 -1.30 -3.48
CA VAL A 43 2.58 -1.96 -4.34
C VAL A 43 1.24 -2.18 -3.63
N MET A 44 0.19 -2.38 -4.43
CA MET A 44 -1.16 -2.73 -3.96
C MET A 44 -1.68 -4.02 -4.62
N TYR A 45 -0.79 -4.92 -5.00
CA TYR A 45 -1.14 -6.11 -5.80
C TYR A 45 -2.05 -7.08 -5.05
N GLY A 46 -1.85 -7.25 -3.74
CA GLY A 46 -2.59 -8.17 -2.89
C GLY A 46 -3.90 -7.62 -2.33
N VAL A 47 -4.21 -6.33 -2.56
CA VAL A 47 -5.32 -5.64 -1.89
C VAL A 47 -6.68 -6.31 -2.10
N ILE A 48 -6.99 -6.76 -3.32
CA ILE A 48 -8.29 -7.38 -3.63
C ILE A 48 -8.40 -8.77 -2.99
N ASP A 49 -7.35 -9.57 -3.05
CA ASP A 49 -7.33 -10.90 -2.44
C ASP A 49 -7.41 -10.80 -0.91
N PHE A 50 -6.69 -9.84 -0.32
CA PHE A 50 -6.75 -9.54 1.10
C PHE A 50 -8.15 -9.07 1.53
N TYR A 51 -8.74 -8.12 0.80
CA TYR A 51 -10.08 -7.61 1.08
C TYR A 51 -11.11 -8.74 1.12
N ARG A 52 -11.11 -9.62 0.11
CA ARG A 52 -12.02 -10.77 0.05
C ARG A 52 -11.81 -11.74 1.21
N ALA A 53 -10.57 -12.13 1.47
CA ALA A 53 -10.23 -13.07 2.53
C ALA A 53 -10.61 -12.50 3.92
N ALA A 54 -10.33 -11.23 4.19
CA ALA A 54 -10.68 -10.59 5.44
C ALA A 54 -12.21 -10.48 5.63
N ARG A 55 -12.94 -10.03 4.60
CA ARG A 55 -14.42 -9.97 4.65
C ARG A 55 -15.06 -11.33 4.84
N GLU A 56 -14.57 -12.36 4.16
CA GLU A 56 -15.04 -13.75 4.35
C GLU A 56 -14.80 -14.26 5.76
N ALA A 57 -13.68 -13.89 6.37
CA ALA A 57 -13.35 -14.24 7.75
C ALA A 57 -14.09 -13.38 8.80
N GLY A 58 -14.79 -12.30 8.41
CA GLY A 58 -15.42 -11.34 9.32
C GLY A 58 -14.43 -10.38 9.96
N ILE A 59 -13.26 -10.15 9.32
CA ILE A 59 -12.21 -9.21 9.73
C ILE A 59 -12.38 -7.91 8.93
N ASN A 60 -12.24 -6.75 9.59
CA ASN A 60 -12.23 -5.45 8.91
C ASN A 60 -10.91 -5.25 8.15
N PRO A 61 -10.94 -5.17 6.79
CA PRO A 61 -9.72 -4.99 5.99
C PRO A 61 -9.30 -3.52 5.96
N ILE A 62 -8.08 -3.24 6.40
CA ILE A 62 -7.45 -1.93 6.29
C ILE A 62 -6.52 -1.96 5.09
N LEU A 63 -6.81 -1.15 4.07
CA LEU A 63 -6.07 -1.15 2.81
C LEU A 63 -5.01 -0.06 2.83
N GLY A 64 -3.77 -0.44 2.64
CA GLY A 64 -2.62 0.45 2.71
C GLY A 64 -1.49 0.06 1.78
N CYS A 65 -0.41 0.80 1.89
CA CYS A 65 0.85 0.57 1.18
C CYS A 65 1.98 1.26 1.95
N GLU A 66 3.11 0.60 2.12
CA GLU A 66 4.33 1.25 2.54
C GLU A 66 5.01 1.85 1.32
N VAL A 67 4.89 3.16 1.14
CA VAL A 67 5.45 3.87 -0.02
C VAL A 67 6.91 4.27 0.20
N TYR A 68 7.64 4.45 -0.90
CA TYR A 68 8.99 4.97 -0.92
C TYR A 68 8.97 6.47 -1.19
N VAL A 69 9.34 7.30 -0.22
CA VAL A 69 9.36 8.76 -0.34
C VAL A 69 10.72 9.23 -0.82
N ALA A 70 10.79 9.91 -1.96
CA ALA A 70 12.02 10.53 -2.45
C ALA A 70 12.47 11.67 -1.51
N PRO A 71 13.77 11.83 -1.23
CA PRO A 71 14.28 12.94 -0.42
C PRO A 71 14.01 14.32 -1.02
N GLY A 72 13.90 14.39 -2.34
CA GLY A 72 13.53 15.57 -3.12
C GLY A 72 12.34 15.28 -4.01
N SER A 73 12.46 15.55 -5.31
CA SER A 73 11.42 15.26 -6.28
C SER A 73 11.43 13.79 -6.73
N ARG A 74 10.26 13.20 -6.93
CA ARG A 74 10.11 11.85 -7.53
C ARG A 74 10.73 11.75 -8.93
N PHE A 75 10.95 12.89 -9.59
CA PHE A 75 11.58 12.96 -10.91
C PHE A 75 13.11 12.93 -10.86
N ASP A 76 13.72 13.11 -9.69
CA ASP A 76 15.18 13.12 -9.55
C ASP A 76 15.76 11.72 -9.84
N ARG A 77 16.77 11.66 -10.69
CA ARG A 77 17.50 10.45 -11.06
C ARG A 77 18.95 10.43 -10.58
N GLU A 78 19.41 11.55 -10.04
CA GLU A 78 20.75 11.75 -9.45
C GLU A 78 20.60 11.83 -7.93
N VAL A 79 20.30 10.72 -7.28
CA VAL A 79 20.18 10.65 -5.82
C VAL A 79 21.43 9.98 -5.26
N GLY A 80 21.84 10.41 -4.07
CA GLY A 80 22.99 9.88 -3.35
C GLY A 80 23.08 8.35 -3.32
N SER A 81 24.20 7.81 -2.93
CA SER A 81 24.42 6.37 -2.85
C SER A 81 23.85 5.78 -1.57
N GLY A 82 23.36 4.53 -1.62
CA GLY A 82 22.95 3.78 -0.43
C GLY A 82 21.51 4.07 0.03
N ASP A 83 21.33 4.11 1.33
CA ASP A 83 20.02 4.20 2.00
C ASP A 83 19.34 5.57 1.86
N ASP A 84 20.03 6.59 1.40
CA ASP A 84 19.47 7.94 1.25
C ASP A 84 18.67 8.16 -0.05
N ARG A 85 18.37 7.10 -0.79
CA ARG A 85 17.62 7.18 -2.05
C ARG A 85 16.12 7.37 -1.86
N TYR A 86 15.59 6.92 -0.76
CA TYR A 86 14.18 7.00 -0.38
C TYR A 86 13.99 6.69 1.11
N TYR A 87 12.86 7.13 1.64
CA TYR A 87 12.38 6.82 2.98
C TYR A 87 11.12 5.98 2.89
N HIS A 88 10.81 5.22 3.94
CA HIS A 88 9.55 4.51 4.07
C HIS A 88 8.49 5.39 4.74
N LEU A 89 7.24 5.25 4.31
CA LEU A 89 6.07 5.87 4.92
C LEU A 89 4.88 4.93 4.73
N VAL A 90 4.21 4.57 5.81
CA VAL A 90 3.00 3.74 5.72
C VAL A 90 1.79 4.62 5.47
N LEU A 91 1.01 4.30 4.46
CA LEU A 91 -0.24 4.97 4.12
C LEU A 91 -1.40 4.00 4.24
N LEU A 92 -2.47 4.40 4.95
CA LEU A 92 -3.69 3.63 5.15
C LEU A 92 -4.88 4.41 4.58
N ALA A 93 -5.76 3.75 3.85
CA ALA A 93 -7.00 4.35 3.36
C ALA A 93 -8.07 4.35 4.45
N GLU A 94 -8.50 5.52 4.89
CA GLU A 94 -9.56 5.68 5.86
C GLU A 94 -10.95 5.39 5.26
N ASN A 95 -11.13 5.71 3.97
CA ASN A 95 -12.40 5.59 3.27
C ASN A 95 -12.18 5.40 1.75
N ASN A 96 -13.24 5.35 0.96
CA ASN A 96 -13.16 5.16 -0.49
C ASN A 96 -12.43 6.30 -1.21
N GLN A 97 -12.50 7.54 -0.71
CA GLN A 97 -11.72 8.65 -1.25
C GLN A 97 -10.22 8.41 -1.01
N GLY A 98 -9.84 8.03 0.21
CA GLY A 98 -8.47 7.66 0.56
C GLY A 98 -7.96 6.48 -0.26
N TYR A 99 -8.79 5.44 -0.47
CA TYR A 99 -8.44 4.31 -1.32
C TYR A 99 -8.19 4.74 -2.79
N SER A 100 -9.05 5.61 -3.35
CA SER A 100 -8.84 6.19 -4.67
C SER A 100 -7.56 7.03 -4.75
N ASN A 101 -7.25 7.81 -3.71
CA ASN A 101 -6.05 8.62 -3.64
C ASN A 101 -4.79 7.75 -3.49
N LEU A 102 -4.85 6.69 -2.67
CA LEU A 102 -3.75 5.74 -2.51
C LEU A 102 -3.40 5.05 -3.83
N MET A 103 -4.41 4.61 -4.61
CA MET A 103 -4.20 4.07 -5.95
C MET A 103 -3.49 5.06 -6.88
N LYS A 104 -3.86 6.36 -6.84
CA LYS A 104 -3.21 7.41 -7.64
C LYS A 104 -1.77 7.63 -7.21
N ILE A 105 -1.51 7.68 -5.89
CA ILE A 105 -0.16 7.83 -5.31
C ILE A 105 0.74 6.71 -5.79
N VAL A 106 0.32 5.44 -5.60
CA VAL A 106 1.11 4.27 -5.97
C VAL A 106 1.29 4.17 -7.49
N SER A 107 0.25 4.44 -8.29
CA SER A 107 0.36 4.43 -9.75
C SER A 107 1.33 5.49 -10.27
N LYS A 108 1.28 6.70 -9.73
CA LYS A 108 2.23 7.77 -10.10
C LYS A 108 3.66 7.48 -9.65
N ALA A 109 3.84 6.80 -8.54
CA ALA A 109 5.16 6.33 -8.12
C ALA A 109 5.81 5.43 -9.19
N PHE A 110 5.02 4.54 -9.83
CA PHE A 110 5.49 3.69 -10.92
C PHE A 110 5.71 4.47 -12.22
N VAL A 111 4.74 5.29 -12.63
CA VAL A 111 4.76 5.96 -13.94
C VAL A 111 5.74 7.14 -13.97
N GLU A 112 5.83 7.90 -12.90
CA GLU A 112 6.59 9.15 -12.82
C GLU A 112 7.88 8.98 -11.98
N GLY A 113 7.79 8.27 -10.84
CA GLY A 113 8.80 8.25 -9.79
C GLY A 113 9.75 7.06 -9.79
N PHE A 114 9.62 6.11 -10.72
CA PHE A 114 10.42 4.89 -10.69
C PHE A 114 11.91 5.15 -10.91
N TYR A 115 12.69 4.94 -9.86
CA TYR A 115 14.15 4.94 -9.89
C TYR A 115 14.67 3.99 -8.80
N TYR A 116 15.07 2.78 -9.18
CA TYR A 116 15.30 1.60 -8.34
C TYR A 116 14.04 1.09 -7.61
N LYS A 117 13.21 1.98 -7.10
CA LYS A 117 11.92 1.73 -6.45
C LYS A 117 10.87 2.72 -6.98
N PRO A 118 9.57 2.40 -6.90
CA PRO A 118 8.50 3.34 -7.22
C PRO A 118 8.41 4.40 -6.11
N ARG A 119 8.88 5.63 -6.39
CA ARG A 119 8.98 6.69 -5.38
C ARG A 119 7.87 7.72 -5.54
N VAL A 120 7.33 8.13 -4.41
CA VAL A 120 6.49 9.30 -4.24
C VAL A 120 7.31 10.48 -3.75
N ASP A 121 6.75 11.68 -3.70
CA ASP A 121 7.34 12.86 -3.07
C ASP A 121 6.28 13.66 -2.31
N LEU A 122 6.71 14.70 -1.61
CA LEU A 122 5.82 15.52 -0.78
C LEU A 122 4.71 16.20 -1.60
N GLU A 123 5.03 16.68 -2.83
CA GLU A 123 4.04 17.28 -3.73
C GLU A 123 2.88 16.31 -4.03
N LEU A 124 3.23 15.05 -4.29
CA LEU A 124 2.23 14.03 -4.57
C LEU A 124 1.39 13.69 -3.33
N LEU A 125 2.03 13.61 -2.16
CA LEU A 125 1.35 13.39 -0.88
C LEU A 125 0.43 14.56 -0.53
N GLU A 126 0.87 15.81 -0.65
CA GLU A 126 0.05 17.01 -0.44
C GLU A 126 -1.18 17.02 -1.35
N LYS A 127 -1.02 16.59 -2.60
CA LYS A 127 -2.11 16.58 -3.58
C LYS A 127 -3.19 15.53 -3.31
N TYR A 128 -2.83 14.39 -2.72
CA TYR A 128 -3.70 13.22 -2.58
C TYR A 128 -3.83 12.73 -1.13
N HIS A 129 -3.61 13.60 -0.13
CA HIS A 129 -3.66 13.24 1.29
C HIS A 129 -5.06 12.94 1.83
N GLU A 130 -6.12 13.44 1.18
CA GLU A 130 -7.49 13.34 1.67
C GLU A 130 -7.93 11.88 1.86
N GLY A 131 -8.42 11.55 3.07
CA GLY A 131 -8.83 10.20 3.43
C GLY A 131 -7.67 9.21 3.63
N ILE A 132 -6.44 9.72 3.82
CA ILE A 132 -5.24 8.93 4.11
C ILE A 132 -4.80 9.17 5.55
N ILE A 133 -4.51 8.10 6.26
CA ILE A 133 -3.79 8.09 7.54
C ILE A 133 -2.37 7.63 7.26
N ALA A 134 -1.37 8.32 7.83
CA ALA A 134 0.03 7.99 7.62
C ALA A 134 0.74 7.62 8.94
N LEU A 135 1.66 6.65 8.87
CA LEU A 135 2.53 6.25 9.98
C LEU A 135 3.98 6.47 9.58
N SER A 136 4.83 6.87 10.54
CA SER A 136 6.24 7.25 10.28
C SER A 136 7.15 6.09 9.85
N ALA A 137 6.63 4.89 9.76
CA ALA A 137 7.29 3.64 9.35
C ALA A 137 8.42 3.16 10.29
N CYS A 138 9.23 2.22 9.78
CA CYS A 138 10.33 1.56 10.50
C CYS A 138 11.61 2.44 10.57
N LEU A 139 12.76 1.84 10.90
CA LEU A 139 14.08 2.53 10.88
C LEU A 139 14.43 3.13 9.51
N ALA A 140 13.82 2.67 8.42
CA ALA A 140 13.97 3.23 7.08
C ALA A 140 13.08 4.47 6.83
N GLY A 141 12.16 4.81 7.75
CA GLY A 141 11.36 6.03 7.69
C GLY A 141 12.22 7.29 7.92
N GLU A 142 11.79 8.42 7.35
CA GLU A 142 12.54 9.68 7.41
C GLU A 142 12.78 10.14 8.85
N VAL A 143 11.73 10.13 9.67
CA VAL A 143 11.79 10.55 11.08
C VAL A 143 12.74 9.64 11.87
N ALA A 144 12.56 8.31 11.77
CA ALA A 144 13.39 7.35 12.49
C ALA A 144 14.87 7.41 12.05
N ARG A 145 15.13 7.61 10.75
CA ARG A 145 16.48 7.71 10.20
C ARG A 145 17.22 8.95 10.71
N TYR A 146 16.56 10.09 10.82
CA TYR A 146 17.16 11.28 11.44
C TYR A 146 17.42 11.05 12.93
N LEU A 147 16.51 10.41 13.65
CA LEU A 147 16.71 10.09 15.07
C LEU A 147 17.88 9.13 15.29
N ALA A 148 17.99 8.08 14.48
CA ALA A 148 19.13 7.13 14.54
C ALA A 148 20.48 7.81 14.30
N ARG A 149 20.52 8.90 13.53
CA ARG A 149 21.71 9.72 13.27
C ARG A 149 21.93 10.83 14.31
N GLY A 150 21.10 10.91 15.35
CA GLY A 150 21.17 11.95 16.39
C GLY A 150 20.70 13.33 15.94
N MET A 151 19.98 13.44 14.83
CA MET A 151 19.48 14.67 14.22
C MET A 151 18.02 14.91 14.67
N TYR A 152 17.84 15.19 15.96
CA TYR A 152 16.49 15.29 16.57
C TYR A 152 15.64 16.41 15.98
N GLU A 153 16.22 17.61 15.77
CA GLU A 153 15.46 18.75 15.25
C GLU A 153 15.03 18.52 13.80
N ASP A 154 15.86 17.89 12.98
CA ASP A 154 15.50 17.54 11.59
C ASP A 154 14.37 16.49 11.57
N ALA A 155 14.44 15.51 12.46
CA ALA A 155 13.38 14.51 12.65
C ALA A 155 12.05 15.18 13.05
N LYS A 156 12.09 16.14 13.97
CA LYS A 156 10.93 16.88 14.43
C LYS A 156 10.32 17.74 13.32
N ILE A 157 11.16 18.42 12.53
CA ILE A 157 10.71 19.18 11.35
C ILE A 157 10.02 18.25 10.35
N ALA A 158 10.60 17.07 10.07
CA ALA A 158 10.00 16.09 9.17
C ALA A 158 8.64 15.59 9.70
N ALA A 159 8.54 15.27 10.99
CA ALA A 159 7.30 14.81 11.62
C ALA A 159 6.19 15.87 11.56
N LEU A 160 6.51 17.12 11.87
CA LEU A 160 5.56 18.24 11.79
C LEU A 160 5.11 18.49 10.34
N ARG A 161 6.02 18.38 9.37
CA ARG A 161 5.68 18.50 7.95
C ARG A 161 4.69 17.41 7.49
N TYR A 162 4.89 16.16 7.91
CA TYR A 162 3.91 15.11 7.62
C TYR A 162 2.57 15.36 8.32
N GLN A 163 2.58 15.85 9.57
CA GLN A 163 1.35 16.24 10.25
C GLN A 163 0.62 17.38 9.52
N ASP A 164 1.34 18.34 8.95
CA ASP A 164 0.74 19.43 8.17
C ASP A 164 0.12 18.91 6.86
N ILE A 165 0.75 17.92 6.20
CA ILE A 165 0.22 17.30 4.97
C ILE A 165 -1.04 16.51 5.24
N PHE A 166 -1.01 15.57 6.19
CA PHE A 166 -2.11 14.65 6.43
C PHE A 166 -3.19 15.21 7.37
N GLY A 167 -2.85 16.25 8.11
CA GLY A 167 -3.71 16.85 9.11
C GLY A 167 -3.52 16.23 10.51
N LYS A 168 -3.88 17.02 11.50
CA LYS A 168 -3.80 16.63 12.92
C LYS A 168 -4.69 15.40 13.19
N GLY A 169 -4.12 14.38 13.83
CA GLY A 169 -4.80 13.10 14.09
C GLY A 169 -4.82 12.12 12.90
N ASN A 170 -4.11 12.44 11.79
CA ASN A 170 -3.96 11.57 10.63
C ASN A 170 -2.50 11.21 10.32
N PHE A 171 -1.56 11.69 11.12
CA PHE A 171 -0.18 11.28 11.10
C PHE A 171 0.24 10.81 12.49
N PHE A 172 0.91 9.64 12.56
CA PHE A 172 1.31 8.99 13.80
C PHE A 172 2.80 8.64 13.79
N LEU A 173 3.45 8.80 14.94
CA LEU A 173 4.80 8.33 15.16
C LEU A 173 4.76 6.83 15.49
N GLU A 174 5.54 6.03 14.78
CA GLU A 174 5.49 4.57 14.84
C GLU A 174 6.62 4.00 15.69
N LEU A 175 6.24 3.31 16.77
CA LEU A 175 7.14 2.56 17.63
C LEU A 175 7.25 1.12 17.15
N GLN A 176 8.48 0.59 17.09
CA GLN A 176 8.76 -0.82 16.78
C GLN A 176 9.80 -1.37 17.75
N ASP A 177 9.71 -2.64 18.13
CA ASP A 177 10.70 -3.32 18.98
C ASP A 177 10.88 -4.78 18.55
N HIS A 178 11.95 -5.04 17.83
CA HIS A 178 12.40 -6.38 17.44
C HIS A 178 13.65 -6.83 18.21
N GLY A 179 13.98 -6.13 19.31
CA GLY A 179 15.21 -6.35 20.07
C GLY A 179 16.45 -5.66 19.48
N ILE A 180 16.27 -4.74 18.53
CA ILE A 180 17.35 -3.99 17.89
C ILE A 180 17.68 -2.76 18.74
N PRO A 181 18.94 -2.56 19.18
CA PRO A 181 19.31 -1.43 20.05
C PRO A 181 18.99 -0.06 19.47
N GLU A 182 19.10 0.10 18.14
CA GLU A 182 18.74 1.34 17.45
C GLU A 182 17.26 1.68 17.58
N GLN A 183 16.36 0.68 17.51
CA GLN A 183 14.93 0.90 17.73
C GLN A 183 14.63 1.43 19.14
N GLN A 184 15.32 0.89 20.16
CA GLN A 184 15.15 1.38 21.54
C GLN A 184 15.56 2.85 21.69
N THR A 185 16.67 3.24 21.06
CA THR A 185 17.13 4.63 21.02
C THR A 185 16.13 5.53 20.30
N VAL A 186 15.65 5.10 19.13
CA VAL A 186 14.64 5.84 18.34
C VAL A 186 13.33 5.96 19.11
N ASN A 187 12.85 4.89 19.74
CA ASN A 187 11.62 4.89 20.52
C ASN A 187 11.64 5.92 21.66
N GLN A 188 12.77 6.05 22.38
CA GLN A 188 12.91 7.06 23.43
C GLN A 188 12.76 8.48 22.88
N GLN A 189 13.32 8.75 21.70
CA GLN A 189 13.22 10.05 21.05
C GLN A 189 11.80 10.30 20.47
N LEU A 190 11.13 9.27 19.96
CA LEU A 190 9.74 9.36 19.50
C LEU A 190 8.78 9.65 20.67
N LEU A 191 8.97 9.03 21.84
CA LEU A 191 8.24 9.36 23.08
C LEU A 191 8.46 10.80 23.52
N ARG A 192 9.68 11.32 23.40
CA ARG A 192 9.99 12.73 23.64
C ARG A 192 9.25 13.62 22.62
N MET A 193 9.32 13.30 21.34
CA MET A 193 8.71 14.05 20.25
C MET A 193 7.18 14.09 20.39
N HIS A 194 6.55 12.98 20.75
CA HIS A 194 5.13 12.93 21.08
C HIS A 194 4.75 13.96 22.16
N ARG A 195 5.50 13.99 23.29
CA ARG A 195 5.25 14.96 24.37
C ARG A 195 5.45 16.42 23.96
N GLU A 196 6.39 16.68 23.07
CA GLU A 196 6.70 18.04 22.60
C GLU A 196 5.75 18.54 21.52
N THR A 197 5.29 17.65 20.61
CA THR A 197 4.50 18.03 19.42
C THR A 197 3.02 17.71 19.54
N GLY A 198 2.65 16.78 20.42
CA GLY A 198 1.30 16.25 20.51
C GLY A 198 0.91 15.34 19.33
N ILE A 199 1.88 14.89 18.51
CA ILE A 199 1.65 13.85 17.48
C ILE A 199 1.46 12.52 18.20
N ASP A 200 0.36 11.82 17.95
CA ASP A 200 0.06 10.55 18.60
C ASP A 200 1.00 9.42 18.15
N LEU A 201 1.10 8.41 19.02
CA LEU A 201 1.94 7.23 18.80
C LEU A 201 1.09 6.05 18.34
N VAL A 202 1.68 5.18 17.52
CA VAL A 202 1.21 3.81 17.28
C VAL A 202 2.35 2.84 17.54
N ALA A 203 2.04 1.59 17.90
CA ALA A 203 3.04 0.53 18.02
C ALA A 203 2.72 -0.59 17.02
N THR A 204 3.68 -0.92 16.17
CA THR A 204 3.53 -1.95 15.13
C THR A 204 4.63 -3.00 15.25
N ASN A 205 4.46 -4.11 14.51
CA ASN A 205 5.46 -5.17 14.48
C ASN A 205 6.11 -5.37 13.11
N ASP A 206 5.79 -4.53 12.13
CA ASP A 206 6.39 -4.63 10.78
C ASP A 206 6.42 -6.09 10.28
N VAL A 207 5.23 -6.70 10.26
CA VAL A 207 5.06 -8.15 10.12
C VAL A 207 5.49 -8.60 8.72
N HIS A 208 6.39 -9.58 8.64
CA HIS A 208 6.89 -10.13 7.38
C HIS A 208 6.59 -11.62 7.20
N TYR A 209 6.20 -12.32 8.26
CA TYR A 209 5.78 -13.72 8.21
C TYR A 209 4.74 -14.03 9.29
N THR A 210 3.99 -15.12 9.11
CA THR A 210 2.79 -15.40 9.90
C THR A 210 3.11 -15.95 11.29
N MET A 211 3.97 -16.97 11.37
CA MET A 211 4.28 -17.67 12.61
C MET A 211 5.74 -17.47 13.01
N ALA A 212 6.08 -17.58 14.29
CA ALA A 212 7.46 -17.39 14.77
C ALA A 212 8.46 -18.37 14.12
N GLU A 213 8.02 -19.59 13.84
CA GLU A 213 8.81 -20.62 13.15
C GLU A 213 9.09 -20.31 11.68
N ASP A 214 8.38 -19.37 11.07
CA ASP A 214 8.59 -18.96 9.68
C ASP A 214 9.82 -18.07 9.52
N ALA A 215 10.50 -17.70 10.59
CA ALA A 215 11.71 -16.88 10.56
C ALA A 215 12.84 -17.50 9.72
N GLU A 216 13.04 -18.83 9.78
CA GLU A 216 14.06 -19.52 8.99
C GLU A 216 13.70 -19.60 7.49
N PRO A 217 12.48 -20.02 7.08
CA PRO A 217 12.06 -19.91 5.68
C PRO A 217 12.13 -18.49 5.13
N HIS A 218 11.77 -17.48 5.93
CA HIS A 218 11.89 -16.07 5.55
C HIS A 218 13.35 -15.65 5.30
N ASP A 219 14.30 -16.10 6.11
CA ASP A 219 15.74 -15.84 5.92
C ASP A 219 16.26 -16.45 4.61
N VAL A 220 15.74 -17.61 4.18
CA VAL A 220 16.01 -18.17 2.84
C VAL A 220 15.47 -17.27 1.73
N LEU A 221 14.26 -16.72 1.90
CA LEU A 221 13.66 -15.78 0.95
C LEU A 221 14.53 -14.53 0.75
N LEU A 222 15.05 -13.95 1.84
CA LEU A 222 15.98 -12.82 1.78
C LEU A 222 17.29 -13.16 1.06
N CYS A 223 17.77 -14.40 1.19
CA CYS A 223 18.92 -14.85 0.41
C CYS A 223 18.63 -14.86 -1.10
N LEU A 224 17.45 -15.29 -1.52
CA LEU A 224 17.02 -15.21 -2.93
C LEU A 224 16.95 -13.76 -3.40
N GLN A 225 16.37 -12.85 -2.61
CA GLN A 225 16.27 -11.43 -2.94
C GLN A 225 17.64 -10.78 -3.15
N THR A 226 18.58 -11.07 -2.27
CA THR A 226 19.90 -10.43 -2.25
C THR A 226 20.99 -11.20 -3.03
N GLN A 227 20.63 -12.33 -3.62
CA GLN A 227 21.56 -13.25 -4.33
C GLN A 227 22.72 -13.70 -3.41
N LYS A 228 22.41 -13.99 -2.17
CA LYS A 228 23.33 -14.45 -1.12
C LYS A 228 23.01 -15.89 -0.72
N LYS A 229 23.93 -16.50 0.02
CA LYS A 229 23.76 -17.83 0.64
C LYS A 229 23.52 -17.67 2.14
N LEU A 230 22.88 -18.65 2.75
CA LEU A 230 22.69 -18.69 4.21
C LEU A 230 24.02 -18.66 4.97
N SER A 231 25.09 -19.21 4.38
CA SER A 231 26.44 -19.23 4.96
C SER A 231 27.19 -17.90 4.87
N ASP A 232 26.68 -16.92 4.10
CA ASP A 232 27.37 -15.63 3.94
C ASP A 232 27.18 -14.79 5.23
N GLU A 233 28.27 -14.29 5.79
CA GLU A 233 28.25 -13.49 7.02
C GLU A 233 27.68 -12.08 6.78
N ASN A 234 28.07 -11.44 5.67
CA ASN A 234 27.65 -10.08 5.31
C ASN A 234 26.45 -10.13 4.36
N ARG A 235 25.25 -10.35 4.89
CA ARG A 235 23.99 -10.32 4.15
C ARG A 235 22.86 -9.68 4.95
N MET A 236 21.83 -9.25 4.28
CA MET A 236 20.61 -8.79 4.92
C MET A 236 19.97 -9.92 5.72
N ARG A 237 19.57 -9.62 6.95
CA ARG A 237 18.86 -10.52 7.87
C ARG A 237 17.86 -9.72 8.67
N TYR A 238 16.75 -10.32 9.00
CA TYR A 238 15.81 -9.86 10.02
C TYR A 238 16.16 -10.60 11.33
N GLU A 239 17.09 -10.00 12.06
CA GLU A 239 17.62 -10.64 13.26
C GLU A 239 16.56 -10.81 14.35
N GLY A 240 16.72 -11.85 15.16
CA GLY A 240 15.88 -12.10 16.34
C GLY A 240 14.56 -12.82 16.06
N GLY A 241 14.13 -13.00 14.81
CA GLY A 241 12.93 -13.76 14.48
C GLY A 241 11.63 -13.17 15.04
N GLN A 242 11.52 -11.84 15.13
CA GLN A 242 10.43 -11.15 15.84
C GLN A 242 9.36 -10.52 14.92
N TYR A 243 9.44 -10.73 13.61
CA TYR A 243 8.57 -10.08 12.62
C TYR A 243 7.31 -10.89 12.27
N TYR A 244 6.84 -11.73 13.20
CA TYR A 244 5.63 -12.55 13.04
C TYR A 244 4.36 -11.84 13.54
N VAL A 245 3.20 -12.41 13.23
CA VAL A 245 1.90 -11.93 13.71
C VAL A 245 1.77 -12.21 15.21
N LYS A 246 2.10 -11.22 16.04
CA LYS A 246 2.03 -11.29 17.50
C LYS A 246 0.60 -11.09 18.01
N SER A 247 0.29 -11.70 19.14
CA SER A 247 -0.95 -11.44 19.85
C SER A 247 -0.96 -10.04 20.50
N PRO A 248 -2.15 -9.48 20.83
CA PRO A 248 -2.24 -8.23 21.59
C PRO A 248 -1.47 -8.26 22.91
N GLU A 249 -1.42 -9.42 23.58
CA GLU A 249 -0.70 -9.61 24.85
C GLU A 249 0.81 -9.61 24.64
N GLU A 250 1.30 -10.20 23.55
CA GLU A 250 2.73 -10.16 23.19
C GLU A 250 3.15 -8.73 22.88
N MET A 251 2.36 -7.98 22.11
CA MET A 251 2.62 -6.57 21.83
C MET A 251 2.59 -5.72 23.10
N ALA A 252 1.65 -5.96 24.02
CA ALA A 252 1.59 -5.25 25.30
C ALA A 252 2.83 -5.48 26.19
N ARG A 253 3.46 -6.64 26.10
CA ARG A 253 4.71 -6.93 26.83
C ARG A 253 5.91 -6.19 26.23
N LEU A 254 5.89 -5.90 24.93
CA LEU A 254 6.96 -5.13 24.27
C LEU A 254 6.85 -3.62 24.58
N PHE A 255 5.62 -3.09 24.69
CA PHE A 255 5.36 -1.67 24.88
C PHE A 255 4.61 -1.35 26.21
N PRO A 256 5.06 -1.85 27.39
CA PRO A 256 4.36 -1.63 28.65
C PRO A 256 4.35 -0.14 29.06
N TYR A 257 5.24 0.65 28.48
CA TYR A 257 5.41 2.08 28.70
C TYR A 257 4.60 2.96 27.73
N ALA A 258 3.92 2.35 26.76
CA ALA A 258 3.18 3.05 25.70
C ALA A 258 1.92 2.27 25.27
N LEU A 259 1.10 1.84 26.23
CA LEU A 259 -0.12 1.05 25.96
C LEU A 259 -1.11 1.82 25.07
N GLU A 260 -1.17 3.14 25.19
CA GLU A 260 -1.98 3.99 24.33
C GLU A 260 -1.58 3.88 22.84
N ALA A 261 -0.30 3.66 22.53
CA ALA A 261 0.15 3.45 21.18
C ALA A 261 -0.42 2.16 20.56
N LEU A 262 -0.71 1.14 21.36
CA LEU A 262 -1.40 -0.08 20.94
C LEU A 262 -2.91 0.18 20.74
N GLU A 263 -3.56 0.86 21.69
CA GLU A 263 -4.97 1.22 21.57
C GLU A 263 -5.24 2.11 20.36
N ASN A 264 -4.31 3.02 20.03
CA ASN A 264 -4.41 3.88 18.86
C ASN A 264 -4.44 3.07 17.55
N THR A 265 -3.80 1.88 17.48
CA THR A 265 -3.89 1.02 16.29
C THR A 265 -5.32 0.55 16.04
N HIS A 266 -6.05 0.20 17.10
CA HIS A 266 -7.45 -0.19 16.99
C HIS A 266 -8.35 1.00 16.68
N ARG A 267 -8.14 2.17 17.31
CA ARG A 267 -8.86 3.41 16.99
C ARG A 267 -8.68 3.81 15.51
N ILE A 268 -7.52 3.60 14.93
CA ILE A 268 -7.29 3.79 13.50
C ILE A 268 -8.10 2.76 12.70
N ALA A 269 -8.10 1.49 13.12
CA ALA A 269 -8.87 0.44 12.47
C ALA A 269 -10.38 0.74 12.44
N GLU A 270 -10.92 1.30 13.53
CA GLU A 270 -12.32 1.74 13.63
C GLU A 270 -12.66 2.91 12.70
N ARG A 271 -11.68 3.65 12.20
CA ARG A 271 -11.85 4.74 11.24
C ARG A 271 -11.77 4.26 9.79
N CYS A 272 -11.10 3.12 9.55
CA CYS A 272 -10.81 2.64 8.20
C CYS A 272 -11.95 1.79 7.66
N HIS A 273 -12.72 2.37 6.74
CA HIS A 273 -13.85 1.71 6.08
C HIS A 273 -13.80 1.94 4.57
N VAL A 274 -13.31 0.95 3.84
CA VAL A 274 -13.33 0.94 2.38
C VAL A 274 -14.32 -0.13 1.91
N GLU A 275 -15.20 0.25 0.98
CA GLU A 275 -16.12 -0.67 0.35
C GLU A 275 -15.77 -0.84 -1.12
N ILE A 276 -15.50 -2.08 -1.53
CA ILE A 276 -15.23 -2.46 -2.92
C ILE A 276 -16.45 -3.18 -3.46
N GLU A 277 -17.03 -2.63 -4.52
CA GLU A 277 -18.19 -3.20 -5.20
C GLU A 277 -17.75 -4.29 -6.16
N PHE A 278 -18.31 -5.50 -5.99
CA PHE A 278 -18.08 -6.65 -6.86
C PHE A 278 -19.34 -7.05 -7.64
N GLY A 279 -19.15 -7.68 -8.80
CA GLY A 279 -20.26 -8.20 -9.61
C GLY A 279 -21.03 -7.17 -10.41
N VAL A 280 -20.63 -5.89 -10.34
CA VAL A 280 -21.22 -4.82 -11.16
C VAL A 280 -20.27 -4.51 -12.31
N THR A 281 -20.73 -4.80 -13.52
CA THR A 281 -19.96 -4.49 -14.74
C THR A 281 -19.95 -2.98 -14.97
N LYS A 282 -18.75 -2.40 -14.95
CA LYS A 282 -18.53 -0.96 -15.22
C LYS A 282 -17.85 -0.81 -16.58
N LEU A 283 -18.65 -0.83 -17.64
CA LEU A 283 -18.14 -0.53 -18.98
C LEU A 283 -17.98 0.97 -19.16
N PRO A 284 -16.89 1.45 -19.78
CA PRO A 284 -16.75 2.85 -20.14
C PRO A 284 -17.84 3.26 -21.10
N LYS A 285 -18.57 4.33 -20.78
CA LYS A 285 -19.52 4.92 -21.71
C LYS A 285 -18.76 5.65 -22.81
N TYR A 286 -19.01 5.28 -24.05
CA TYR A 286 -18.50 6.01 -25.20
C TYR A 286 -19.41 7.22 -25.49
N ASP A 287 -18.85 8.41 -25.49
CA ASP A 287 -19.60 9.62 -25.87
C ASP A 287 -19.70 9.72 -27.37
N VAL A 288 -20.89 9.38 -27.87
CA VAL A 288 -21.18 9.39 -29.30
C VAL A 288 -21.36 10.83 -29.78
N PRO A 289 -20.66 11.28 -30.83
CA PRO A 289 -20.78 12.62 -31.37
C PRO A 289 -22.13 12.81 -32.11
N ASP A 290 -22.46 14.06 -32.41
CA ASP A 290 -23.58 14.48 -33.27
C ASP A 290 -24.98 14.05 -32.81
N GLY A 291 -25.15 13.70 -31.51
CA GLY A 291 -26.46 13.29 -30.97
C GLY A 291 -26.99 11.97 -31.53
N LEU A 292 -26.11 11.17 -32.16
CA LEU A 292 -26.42 9.83 -32.63
C LEU A 292 -26.49 8.82 -31.46
N THR A 293 -27.18 7.71 -31.68
CA THR A 293 -27.06 6.54 -30.82
C THR A 293 -25.74 5.78 -31.09
N SER A 294 -25.27 4.96 -30.14
CA SER A 294 -24.08 4.10 -30.35
C SER A 294 -24.22 3.23 -31.60
N TRP A 295 -25.43 2.70 -31.83
CA TRP A 295 -25.71 1.90 -33.01
C TRP A 295 -25.61 2.70 -34.33
N GLU A 296 -26.22 3.88 -34.42
CA GLU A 296 -26.15 4.74 -35.60
C GLU A 296 -24.71 5.15 -35.91
N TYR A 297 -23.94 5.50 -34.88
CA TYR A 297 -22.56 5.88 -35.07
C TYR A 297 -21.68 4.70 -35.49
N LEU A 298 -21.84 3.51 -34.89
CA LEU A 298 -21.17 2.30 -35.33
C LEU A 298 -21.44 1.98 -36.80
N ASN A 299 -22.72 2.01 -37.21
CA ASN A 299 -23.13 1.80 -38.61
C ASN A 299 -22.46 2.80 -39.55
N LYS A 300 -22.48 4.08 -39.21
CA LYS A 300 -21.83 5.14 -39.99
C LYS A 300 -20.31 4.83 -40.16
N LEU A 301 -19.60 4.59 -39.07
CA LEU A 301 -18.17 4.30 -39.12
C LEU A 301 -17.83 3.03 -39.93
N CYS A 302 -18.67 2.00 -39.81
CA CYS A 302 -18.44 0.74 -40.52
C CYS A 302 -18.66 0.90 -42.04
N HIS A 303 -19.67 1.62 -42.46
CA HIS A 303 -19.94 1.88 -43.90
C HIS A 303 -18.86 2.81 -44.48
N GLU A 304 -18.52 3.90 -43.80
CA GLU A 304 -17.40 4.76 -44.22
C GLU A 304 -16.08 3.97 -44.30
N GLY A 305 -15.80 3.11 -43.31
CA GLY A 305 -14.62 2.26 -43.28
C GLY A 305 -14.62 1.21 -44.41
N LEU A 306 -15.78 0.69 -44.82
CA LEU A 306 -15.89 -0.23 -45.96
C LEU A 306 -15.46 0.47 -47.26
N GLU A 307 -15.99 1.67 -47.51
CA GLU A 307 -15.65 2.49 -48.70
C GLU A 307 -14.15 2.89 -48.70
N GLN A 308 -13.58 3.16 -47.55
CA GLN A 308 -12.17 3.55 -47.45
C GLN A 308 -11.20 2.38 -47.68
N ARG A 309 -11.59 1.15 -47.31
CA ARG A 309 -10.68 0.00 -47.31
C ARG A 309 -10.77 -0.85 -48.56
N TYR A 310 -11.89 -0.84 -49.29
CA TYR A 310 -12.15 -1.74 -50.41
C TYR A 310 -12.54 -0.98 -51.65
N HIS A 311 -11.83 -1.19 -52.75
CA HIS A 311 -12.08 -0.62 -54.08
C HIS A 311 -11.94 -1.70 -55.15
N PRO A 312 -13.04 -2.12 -55.80
CA PRO A 312 -14.42 -1.71 -55.60
C PRO A 312 -15.07 -2.39 -54.39
N VAL A 313 -16.08 -1.75 -53.80
CA VAL A 313 -16.95 -2.38 -52.80
C VAL A 313 -17.90 -3.33 -53.51
N THR A 314 -17.75 -4.62 -53.27
CA THR A 314 -18.61 -5.65 -53.88
C THR A 314 -19.85 -5.93 -53.05
N GLU A 315 -20.88 -6.50 -53.67
CA GLU A 315 -22.11 -6.93 -52.98
C GLU A 315 -21.84 -8.01 -51.90
N GLU A 316 -20.80 -8.81 -52.09
CA GLU A 316 -20.38 -9.80 -51.13
C GLU A 316 -19.84 -9.12 -49.84
N LEU A 317 -19.01 -8.08 -49.99
CA LEU A 317 -18.49 -7.29 -48.86
C LEU A 317 -19.61 -6.58 -48.10
N LYS A 318 -20.61 -6.03 -48.80
CA LYS A 318 -21.78 -5.40 -48.17
C LYS A 318 -22.58 -6.42 -47.35
N LYS A 319 -22.89 -7.58 -47.94
CA LYS A 319 -23.58 -8.66 -47.23
C LYS A 319 -22.82 -9.15 -46.00
N ARG A 320 -21.50 -9.20 -46.10
CA ARG A 320 -20.66 -9.57 -44.96
C ARG A 320 -20.74 -8.51 -43.86
N LEU A 321 -20.65 -7.24 -44.18
CA LEU A 321 -20.78 -6.14 -43.22
C LEU A 321 -22.16 -6.17 -42.55
N ASP A 322 -23.25 -6.33 -43.33
CA ASP A 322 -24.62 -6.40 -42.79
C ASP A 322 -24.77 -7.59 -41.83
N TYR A 323 -24.17 -8.73 -42.14
CA TYR A 323 -24.18 -9.88 -41.25
C TYR A 323 -23.44 -9.61 -39.94
N GLU A 324 -22.22 -9.03 -39.97
CA GLU A 324 -21.47 -8.67 -38.78
C GLU A 324 -22.20 -7.65 -37.90
N LEU A 325 -22.74 -6.59 -38.51
CA LEU A 325 -23.50 -5.58 -37.80
C LEU A 325 -24.78 -6.16 -37.18
N SER A 326 -25.50 -7.05 -37.90
CA SER A 326 -26.67 -7.70 -37.35
C SER A 326 -26.35 -8.59 -36.16
N THR A 327 -25.19 -9.25 -36.19
CA THR A 327 -24.69 -10.07 -35.06
C THR A 327 -24.40 -9.20 -33.85
N ILE A 328 -23.66 -8.09 -34.01
CA ILE A 328 -23.37 -7.12 -32.93
C ILE A 328 -24.68 -6.61 -32.31
N LYS A 329 -25.63 -6.20 -33.14
CA LYS A 329 -26.93 -5.70 -32.69
C LYS A 329 -27.72 -6.76 -31.91
N ASN A 330 -27.76 -8.01 -32.41
CA ASN A 330 -28.44 -9.10 -31.72
C ASN A 330 -27.82 -9.46 -30.37
N MET A 331 -26.52 -9.29 -30.23
CA MET A 331 -25.75 -9.49 -28.99
C MET A 331 -25.79 -8.27 -28.06
N ARG A 332 -26.34 -7.14 -28.51
CA ARG A 332 -26.34 -5.84 -27.79
C ARG A 332 -24.94 -5.39 -27.37
N SER A 333 -23.94 -5.68 -28.18
CA SER A 333 -22.54 -5.39 -27.87
C SER A 333 -22.15 -3.93 -28.16
N GLU A 334 -23.07 -3.11 -28.72
CA GLU A 334 -22.91 -1.67 -28.94
C GLU A 334 -23.37 -0.81 -27.75
N GLU A 335 -24.04 -1.40 -26.78
CA GLU A 335 -24.49 -0.74 -25.55
C GLU A 335 -23.35 -0.64 -24.52
#